data_a17f08521e54d67fcb1fb814fe78c227
#
_entry.id   a17f08521e54d67fcb1fb814fe78c227
#
_cell.length_a   1.000
_cell.length_b   1.000
_cell.length_c   1.000
_cell.angle_alpha   90.00
_cell.angle_beta   90.00
_cell.angle_gamma   90.00
#
_symmetry.space_group_name_H-M   'P 1'
#
loop_
_entity.id
_entity.type
_entity.pdbx_description
1 polymer ?
#
loop_
_entity_poly.entity_id
_entity_poly.type
_entity_poly.pdbx_seq_one_letter_code
_entity_poly.pdbx_strand_id
1 'polypeptide(L)'
;IHAGYASRQTATSYRAQRRGGKGRSGMATRDEDFVTRLFVANTHTPVLFFSSRGIVYKEKVWRLPIGTPQSRGKALINMLPLEPGERITTIMPLPEDEATWENLDVMFSTTRGTVRRNKLSDFVQVNRNGKIAMKLEEEGDEILSVDTCTERDDVMLTTALGQCIRFPVDDVRVFAGRNSIGVRGINLGDGDRIISMAILGHVEAEPWERAAYLKRAAAERRATNGDEEEIALVGEEVADGGELSNERFEELKAREQFVLTVSEKGFGKRSSSYDFRTSGRGGKGIRATDTSKTTEIGVLVAAFPIEDNDQIMLVSDGGQLIRVPINGVRLASRATKGVTIFSTAKDEKVVSVERISEPETDEEEGEEAVIENGAPETPAGSED
;
A
#
# COMPACT_ATOMS: atom_id res chain seq x y z
N ILE A 1 5.15 13.10 -2.33
CA ILE A 1 4.50 14.09 -3.23
C ILE A 1 3.41 14.77 -2.44
N HIS A 2 3.27 16.04 -2.63
CA HIS A 2 2.45 16.88 -1.83
C HIS A 2 1.98 18.07 -2.68
N ALA A 3 0.66 18.40 -2.72
CA ALA A 3 0.06 19.47 -3.51
C ALA A 3 0.74 19.75 -4.86
N GLY A 4 1.09 18.69 -5.57
CA GLY A 4 1.78 18.79 -6.85
C GLY A 4 3.30 19.03 -6.76
N TYR A 5 3.93 18.89 -5.60
CA TYR A 5 5.39 18.94 -5.43
C TYR A 5 5.97 17.54 -5.24
N ALA A 6 7.17 17.31 -5.74
CA ALA A 6 7.89 16.05 -5.60
C ALA A 6 9.34 16.27 -5.18
N SER A 7 9.86 15.39 -4.33
CA SER A 7 11.27 15.24 -4.03
C SER A 7 11.62 13.76 -3.84
N ARG A 8 12.88 13.40 -3.99
CA ARG A 8 13.41 12.08 -3.66
C ARG A 8 14.44 12.17 -2.56
N GLN A 9 14.53 11.13 -1.76
CA GLN A 9 15.46 11.02 -0.63
C GLN A 9 15.93 9.56 -0.54
N THR A 10 17.02 9.32 0.17
CA THR A 10 17.43 7.94 0.49
C THR A 10 16.47 7.34 1.53
N ALA A 11 16.13 6.06 1.38
CA ALA A 11 15.22 5.37 2.32
C ALA A 11 15.75 5.37 3.77
N THR A 12 17.08 5.35 3.95
CA THR A 12 17.76 5.41 5.24
C THR A 12 17.59 6.73 6.01
N SER A 13 17.07 7.79 5.37
CA SER A 13 16.81 9.08 6.05
C SER A 13 15.77 8.97 7.17
N TYR A 14 14.96 7.92 7.20
CA TYR A 14 13.92 7.67 8.20
C TYR A 14 14.19 6.38 8.96
N ARG A 15 14.58 6.51 10.24
CA ARG A 15 14.80 5.35 11.12
C ARG A 15 13.49 4.70 11.54
N ALA A 16 13.47 3.37 11.62
CA ALA A 16 12.35 2.62 12.14
C ALA A 16 12.00 2.99 13.60
N GLN A 17 10.70 3.02 13.94
CA GLN A 17 10.18 3.27 15.28
C GLN A 17 9.25 2.12 15.68
N ARG A 18 9.04 1.93 16.97
CA ARG A 18 8.03 0.98 17.46
C ARG A 18 6.63 1.51 17.19
N ARG A 19 5.63 0.60 17.06
CA ARG A 19 4.22 0.96 16.94
C ARG A 19 3.78 1.90 18.06
N GLY A 20 2.83 2.79 17.81
CA GLY A 20 2.34 3.78 18.77
C GLY A 20 3.27 4.98 18.99
N GLY A 21 4.34 5.12 18.21
CA GLY A 21 5.21 6.29 18.24
C GLY A 21 4.52 7.55 17.71
N LYS A 22 5.07 8.73 18.07
CA LYS A 22 4.53 10.05 17.64
C LYS A 22 5.03 10.51 16.27
N GLY A 23 5.94 9.77 15.61
CA GLY A 23 6.54 10.16 14.34
C GLY A 23 7.58 11.27 14.46
N ARG A 24 8.02 11.77 13.32
CA ARG A 24 8.93 12.91 13.15
C ARG A 24 8.36 13.87 12.11
N SER A 25 8.73 15.15 12.19
CA SER A 25 8.41 16.12 11.14
C SER A 25 8.99 15.66 9.82
N GLY A 26 8.15 15.56 8.82
CA GLY A 26 8.49 15.20 7.45
C GLY A 26 8.77 16.41 6.59
N MET A 27 8.25 16.40 5.35
CA MET A 27 8.41 17.46 4.36
C MET A 27 7.79 18.76 4.87
N ALA A 28 8.48 19.89 4.71
CA ALA A 28 7.92 21.21 5.02
C ALA A 28 6.75 21.51 4.10
N THR A 29 5.58 21.70 4.68
CA THR A 29 4.32 21.96 4.00
C THR A 29 3.79 23.34 4.40
N ARG A 30 2.84 23.90 3.62
CA ARG A 30 2.05 25.06 4.07
C ARG A 30 0.95 24.57 5.00
N ASP A 31 0.32 25.45 5.76
CA ASP A 31 -0.60 25.15 6.87
C ASP A 31 -1.79 24.21 6.56
N GLU A 32 -2.06 23.88 5.30
CA GLU A 32 -3.16 22.98 4.90
C GLU A 32 -2.69 21.85 3.97
N ASP A 33 -1.40 21.50 3.94
CA ASP A 33 -0.81 20.72 2.87
C ASP A 33 0.07 19.61 3.45
N PHE A 34 -0.11 18.37 3.01
CA PHE A 34 0.54 17.18 3.55
C PHE A 34 1.04 16.24 2.44
N VAL A 35 1.93 15.32 2.77
CA VAL A 35 2.43 14.32 1.83
C VAL A 35 1.32 13.31 1.52
N THR A 36 0.82 13.33 0.29
CA THR A 36 -0.29 12.47 -0.16
C THR A 36 0.17 11.16 -0.79
N ARG A 37 1.40 11.10 -1.29
CA ARG A 37 1.97 9.89 -1.92
C ARG A 37 3.45 9.75 -1.58
N LEU A 38 3.80 8.55 -1.16
CA LEU A 38 5.18 8.10 -0.94
C LEU A 38 5.36 6.79 -1.72
N PHE A 39 6.54 6.52 -2.26
CA PHE A 39 6.90 5.23 -2.84
C PHE A 39 8.42 5.03 -2.78
N VAL A 40 8.83 3.77 -2.79
CA VAL A 40 10.23 3.38 -2.84
C VAL A 40 10.54 2.82 -4.22
N ALA A 41 11.61 3.25 -4.84
CA ALA A 41 12.04 2.77 -6.14
C ALA A 41 13.54 3.01 -6.36
N ASN A 42 14.14 2.20 -7.24
CA ASN A 42 15.50 2.45 -7.74
C ASN A 42 15.53 3.77 -8.53
N THR A 43 16.67 4.47 -8.52
CA THR A 43 16.82 5.75 -9.23
C THR A 43 16.65 5.64 -10.75
N HIS A 44 16.91 4.48 -11.33
CA HIS A 44 16.76 4.22 -12.77
C HIS A 44 15.36 3.73 -13.17
N THR A 45 14.52 3.38 -12.20
CA THR A 45 13.15 2.90 -12.44
C THR A 45 12.35 3.95 -13.21
N PRO A 46 11.71 3.58 -14.33
CA PRO A 46 10.72 4.42 -14.98
C PRO A 46 9.45 4.47 -14.12
N VAL A 47 8.85 5.65 -14.01
CA VAL A 47 7.64 5.88 -13.21
C VAL A 47 6.56 6.48 -14.08
N LEU A 48 5.37 5.94 -13.99
CA LEU A 48 4.17 6.46 -14.62
C LEU A 48 3.42 7.36 -13.64
N PHE A 49 3.05 8.55 -14.11
CA PHE A 49 2.28 9.55 -13.37
C PHE A 49 0.91 9.68 -14.03
N PHE A 50 -0.15 9.34 -13.31
CA PHE A 50 -1.52 9.41 -13.79
C PHE A 50 -2.20 10.66 -13.25
N SER A 51 -2.88 11.37 -14.13
CA SER A 51 -3.50 12.64 -13.79
C SER A 51 -4.99 12.53 -13.55
N SER A 52 -5.57 13.56 -12.92
CA SER A 52 -7.02 13.72 -12.71
C SER A 52 -7.83 13.77 -14.00
N ARG A 53 -7.19 13.95 -15.15
CA ARG A 53 -7.83 13.92 -16.48
C ARG A 53 -7.70 12.58 -17.19
N GLY A 54 -7.16 11.55 -16.53
CA GLY A 54 -6.95 10.24 -17.15
C GLY A 54 -5.78 10.20 -18.12
N ILE A 55 -4.83 11.14 -18.03
CA ILE A 55 -3.59 11.18 -18.81
C ILE A 55 -2.47 10.51 -18.02
N VAL A 56 -1.58 9.82 -18.71
CA VAL A 56 -0.34 9.27 -18.14
C VAL A 56 0.86 9.98 -18.69
N TYR A 57 1.79 10.32 -17.81
CA TYR A 57 3.14 10.83 -18.11
C TYR A 57 4.18 9.84 -17.63
N LYS A 58 5.37 9.84 -18.21
CA LYS A 58 6.46 8.93 -17.84
C LYS A 58 7.75 9.70 -17.60
N GLU A 59 8.34 9.47 -16.43
CA GLU A 59 9.65 10.00 -16.08
C GLU A 59 10.48 8.96 -15.33
N LYS A 60 11.80 9.14 -15.28
CA LYS A 60 12.68 8.30 -14.46
C LYS A 60 12.86 8.91 -13.07
N VAL A 61 12.96 8.07 -12.02
CA VAL A 61 13.14 8.52 -10.63
C VAL A 61 14.31 9.48 -10.46
N TRP A 62 15.43 9.29 -11.17
CA TRP A 62 16.60 10.18 -11.06
C TRP A 62 16.32 11.62 -11.52
N ARG A 63 15.28 11.87 -12.33
CA ARG A 63 14.86 13.23 -12.73
C ARG A 63 14.10 13.97 -11.63
N LEU A 64 13.59 13.26 -10.62
CA LEU A 64 13.01 13.89 -9.46
C LEU A 64 14.10 14.59 -8.64
N PRO A 65 13.87 15.82 -8.13
CA PRO A 65 14.90 16.56 -7.40
C PRO A 65 15.27 15.87 -6.10
N ILE A 66 16.56 15.85 -5.78
CA ILE A 66 17.04 15.42 -4.46
C ILE A 66 16.61 16.47 -3.44
N GLY A 67 16.09 16.01 -2.30
CA GLY A 67 15.68 16.86 -1.19
C GLY A 67 16.14 16.31 0.16
N THR A 68 16.12 17.14 1.18
CA THR A 68 16.19 16.71 2.60
C THR A 68 14.79 16.33 3.08
N PRO A 69 14.66 15.64 4.24
CA PRO A 69 13.34 15.31 4.78
C PRO A 69 12.39 16.50 4.93
N GLN A 70 12.88 17.69 5.19
CA GLN A 70 12.11 18.91 5.34
C GLN A 70 11.99 19.73 4.05
N SER A 71 12.64 19.34 2.96
CA SER A 71 12.59 20.12 1.71
C SER A 71 11.24 19.98 1.02
N ARG A 72 10.74 21.10 0.50
CA ARG A 72 9.46 21.15 -0.25
C ARG A 72 9.52 20.40 -1.59
N GLY A 73 10.69 20.21 -2.18
CA GLY A 73 10.85 19.65 -3.52
C GLY A 73 10.50 20.62 -4.64
N LYS A 74 10.20 20.08 -5.84
CA LYS A 74 9.91 20.84 -7.06
C LYS A 74 8.46 20.58 -7.50
N ALA A 75 7.78 21.60 -7.99
CA ALA A 75 6.42 21.46 -8.49
C ALA A 75 6.38 20.54 -9.73
N LEU A 76 5.46 19.59 -9.76
CA LEU A 76 5.29 18.63 -10.86
C LEU A 76 4.92 19.32 -12.17
N ILE A 77 4.21 20.44 -12.13
CA ILE A 77 3.92 21.26 -13.32
C ILE A 77 5.19 21.81 -14.01
N ASN A 78 6.30 21.91 -13.27
CA ASN A 78 7.61 22.29 -13.85
C ASN A 78 8.40 21.10 -14.40
N MET A 79 7.89 19.89 -14.23
CA MET A 79 8.54 18.63 -14.64
C MET A 79 7.71 17.89 -15.68
N LEU A 80 6.40 17.93 -15.56
CA LEU A 80 5.43 17.31 -16.46
C LEU A 80 4.59 18.40 -17.14
N PRO A 81 4.22 18.25 -18.41
CA PRO A 81 3.43 19.22 -19.16
C PRO A 81 1.96 19.14 -18.77
N LEU A 82 1.66 19.45 -17.51
CA LEU A 82 0.30 19.43 -16.98
C LEU A 82 -0.48 20.64 -17.51
N GLU A 83 -1.74 20.40 -17.87
CA GLU A 83 -2.68 21.47 -18.22
C GLU A 83 -3.15 22.25 -16.95
N PRO A 84 -3.64 23.49 -17.12
CA PRO A 84 -4.18 24.24 -15.99
C PRO A 84 -5.28 23.46 -15.24
N GLY A 85 -5.15 23.34 -13.92
CA GLY A 85 -6.05 22.59 -13.05
C GLY A 85 -5.89 21.06 -13.09
N GLU A 86 -5.00 20.53 -13.92
CA GLU A 86 -4.64 19.11 -13.92
C GLU A 86 -3.69 18.82 -12.75
N ARG A 87 -3.94 17.71 -12.04
CA ARG A 87 -3.09 17.23 -10.94
C ARG A 87 -2.76 15.75 -11.09
N ILE A 88 -1.65 15.32 -10.53
CA ILE A 88 -1.31 13.90 -10.44
C ILE A 88 -2.08 13.27 -9.29
N THR A 89 -2.84 12.22 -9.58
CA THR A 89 -3.68 11.49 -8.61
C THR A 89 -3.04 10.20 -8.15
N THR A 90 -2.28 9.52 -9.02
CA THR A 90 -1.57 8.29 -8.66
C THR A 90 -0.27 8.15 -9.41
N ILE A 91 0.61 7.32 -8.89
CA ILE A 91 1.96 7.06 -9.40
C ILE A 91 2.20 5.57 -9.36
N MET A 92 2.76 5.04 -10.44
CA MET A 92 3.13 3.62 -10.54
C MET A 92 4.58 3.52 -11.02
N PRO A 93 5.52 3.08 -10.18
CA PRO A 93 6.82 2.62 -10.64
C PRO A 93 6.64 1.40 -11.54
N LEU A 94 7.34 1.34 -12.67
CA LEU A 94 7.34 0.15 -13.53
C LEU A 94 8.22 -0.94 -12.90
N PRO A 95 7.92 -2.24 -13.14
CA PRO A 95 8.81 -3.32 -12.74
C PRO A 95 10.22 -3.10 -13.31
N GLU A 96 11.26 -3.42 -12.53
CA GLU A 96 12.65 -3.20 -12.92
C GLU A 96 13.08 -4.08 -14.09
N ASP A 97 12.59 -5.32 -14.14
CA ASP A 97 12.84 -6.24 -15.26
C ASP A 97 11.89 -5.95 -16.43
N GLU A 98 12.42 -5.26 -17.44
CA GLU A 98 11.68 -4.92 -18.67
C GLU A 98 11.21 -6.16 -19.46
N ALA A 99 11.85 -7.32 -19.30
CA ALA A 99 11.44 -8.55 -19.97
C ALA A 99 10.09 -9.08 -19.46
N THR A 100 9.68 -8.68 -18.25
CA THR A 100 8.37 -9.08 -17.68
C THR A 100 7.20 -8.29 -18.25
N TRP A 101 7.42 -7.10 -18.85
CA TRP A 101 6.35 -6.16 -19.21
C TRP A 101 5.38 -6.70 -20.27
N GLU A 102 5.84 -7.57 -21.18
CA GLU A 102 4.98 -8.16 -22.22
C GLU A 102 3.95 -9.15 -21.64
N ASN A 103 4.27 -9.74 -20.49
CA ASN A 103 3.43 -10.75 -19.81
C ASN A 103 2.55 -10.15 -18.72
N LEU A 104 2.67 -8.86 -18.44
CA LEU A 104 1.91 -8.17 -17.41
C LEU A 104 0.75 -7.38 -17.99
N ASP A 105 -0.33 -7.38 -17.23
CA ASP A 105 -1.44 -6.46 -17.41
C ASP A 105 -1.36 -5.33 -16.38
N VAL A 106 -2.09 -4.27 -16.61
CA VAL A 106 -2.25 -3.15 -15.70
C VAL A 106 -3.72 -3.05 -15.32
N MET A 107 -4.00 -3.09 -14.03
CA MET A 107 -5.31 -2.85 -13.47
C MET A 107 -5.40 -1.41 -12.98
N PHE A 108 -6.46 -0.73 -13.36
CA PHE A 108 -6.82 0.61 -12.89
C PHE A 108 -8.01 0.53 -11.97
N SER A 109 -8.05 1.38 -10.96
CA SER A 109 -9.27 1.67 -10.20
C SER A 109 -9.50 3.16 -10.09
N THR A 110 -10.76 3.58 -10.08
CA THR A 110 -11.17 4.96 -9.85
C THR A 110 -11.76 5.13 -8.46
N THR A 111 -11.83 6.37 -8.00
CA THR A 111 -12.45 6.71 -6.69
C THR A 111 -13.91 6.28 -6.58
N ARG A 112 -14.62 6.17 -7.71
CA ARG A 112 -16.03 5.73 -7.78
C ARG A 112 -16.22 4.23 -8.01
N GLY A 113 -15.14 3.44 -7.97
CA GLY A 113 -15.22 1.98 -8.01
C GLY A 113 -15.29 1.37 -9.40
N THR A 114 -14.96 2.13 -10.44
CA THR A 114 -14.74 1.62 -11.79
C THR A 114 -13.35 0.99 -11.87
N VAL A 115 -13.24 -0.16 -12.54
CA VAL A 115 -11.99 -0.85 -12.81
C VAL A 115 -11.78 -1.08 -14.30
N ARG A 116 -10.51 -1.19 -14.70
CA ARG A 116 -10.13 -1.40 -16.08
C ARG A 116 -8.81 -2.15 -16.16
N ARG A 117 -8.71 -3.09 -17.11
CA ARG A 117 -7.51 -3.88 -17.37
C ARG A 117 -6.99 -3.61 -18.78
N ASN A 118 -5.71 -3.32 -18.91
CA ASN A 118 -4.99 -3.17 -20.18
C ASN A 118 -3.70 -3.97 -20.15
N LYS A 119 -3.09 -4.19 -21.31
CA LYS A 119 -1.71 -4.67 -21.35
C LYS A 119 -0.74 -3.60 -20.84
N LEU A 120 0.29 -3.99 -20.06
CA LEU A 120 1.32 -3.07 -19.61
C LEU A 120 2.08 -2.45 -20.81
N SER A 121 2.26 -3.21 -21.88
CA SER A 121 2.87 -2.75 -23.14
C SER A 121 2.19 -1.51 -23.74
N ASP A 122 0.91 -1.26 -23.45
CA ASP A 122 0.21 -0.04 -23.85
C ASP A 122 0.79 1.24 -23.22
N PHE A 123 1.52 1.13 -22.11
CA PHE A 123 2.02 2.24 -21.29
C PHE A 123 3.54 2.32 -21.22
N VAL A 124 4.25 1.38 -21.82
CA VAL A 124 5.72 1.37 -21.84
C VAL A 124 6.28 2.56 -22.64
N GLN A 125 5.63 2.88 -23.77
CA GLN A 125 5.98 4.05 -24.58
C GLN A 125 4.95 5.16 -24.37
N VAL A 126 5.36 6.21 -23.67
CA VAL A 126 4.57 7.41 -23.41
C VAL A 126 5.29 8.61 -23.98
N ASN A 127 4.62 9.37 -24.83
CA ASN A 127 5.16 10.61 -25.40
C ASN A 127 5.36 11.66 -24.29
N ARG A 128 6.26 12.63 -24.54
CA ARG A 128 6.54 13.70 -23.58
C ARG A 128 5.28 14.49 -23.17
N ASN A 129 4.35 14.69 -24.09
CA ASN A 129 3.09 15.40 -23.84
C ASN A 129 2.01 14.53 -23.15
N GLY A 130 2.39 13.35 -22.67
CA GLY A 130 1.45 12.41 -22.07
C GLY A 130 0.69 11.58 -23.10
N LYS A 131 -0.16 10.70 -22.59
CA LYS A 131 -0.96 9.75 -23.35
C LYS A 131 -2.24 9.47 -22.58
N ILE A 132 -3.38 9.33 -23.26
CA ILE A 132 -4.62 8.91 -22.59
C ILE A 132 -4.41 7.52 -21.97
N ALA A 133 -4.63 7.41 -20.66
CA ALA A 133 -4.60 6.16 -19.92
C ALA A 133 -5.99 5.52 -19.85
N MET A 134 -6.99 6.29 -19.41
CA MET A 134 -8.39 5.87 -19.42
C MET A 134 -9.30 7.09 -19.53
N LYS A 135 -10.51 6.88 -20.07
CA LYS A 135 -11.55 7.90 -20.05
C LYS A 135 -12.27 7.86 -18.70
N LEU A 136 -12.41 9.00 -18.07
CA LEU A 136 -13.23 9.19 -16.87
C LEU A 136 -14.61 9.70 -17.31
N GLU A 137 -15.68 9.11 -16.79
CA GLU A 137 -17.05 9.39 -17.25
C GLU A 137 -17.75 10.45 -16.41
N GLU A 138 -17.54 10.39 -15.11
CA GLU A 138 -18.22 11.23 -14.14
C GLU A 138 -17.35 12.39 -13.68
N GLU A 139 -17.95 13.57 -13.57
CA GLU A 139 -17.28 14.72 -12.98
C GLU A 139 -16.86 14.41 -11.53
N GLY A 140 -15.59 14.63 -11.21
CA GLY A 140 -15.01 14.34 -9.91
C GLY A 140 -14.57 12.89 -9.71
N ASP A 141 -14.69 12.00 -10.71
CA ASP A 141 -14.02 10.69 -10.67
C ASP A 141 -12.56 10.82 -11.09
N GLU A 142 -11.68 10.03 -10.48
CA GLU A 142 -10.24 10.09 -10.68
C GLU A 142 -9.63 8.70 -10.65
N ILE A 143 -8.53 8.50 -11.40
CA ILE A 143 -7.71 7.30 -11.23
C ILE A 143 -7.12 7.34 -9.83
N LEU A 144 -7.50 6.38 -9.00
CA LEU A 144 -7.04 6.26 -7.62
C LEU A 144 -5.76 5.42 -7.52
N SER A 145 -5.79 4.26 -8.13
CA SER A 145 -4.69 3.29 -8.05
C SER A 145 -4.49 2.60 -9.39
N VAL A 146 -3.25 2.27 -9.67
CA VAL A 146 -2.82 1.52 -10.85
C VAL A 146 -1.75 0.55 -10.40
N ASP A 147 -1.88 -0.72 -10.77
CA ASP A 147 -0.89 -1.74 -10.43
C ASP A 147 -0.80 -2.79 -11.52
N THR A 148 0.30 -3.51 -11.56
CA THR A 148 0.51 -4.65 -12.46
C THR A 148 -0.19 -5.88 -11.93
N CYS A 149 -0.71 -6.71 -12.83
CA CYS A 149 -1.39 -7.96 -12.49
C CYS A 149 -1.23 -9.00 -13.60
N THR A 150 -1.59 -10.24 -13.26
CA THR A 150 -1.69 -11.37 -14.18
C THR A 150 -3.08 -12.00 -14.06
N GLU A 151 -3.39 -12.96 -14.94
CA GLU A 151 -4.61 -13.78 -14.87
C GLU A 151 -4.70 -14.68 -13.62
N ARG A 152 -3.57 -14.85 -12.90
CA ARG A 152 -3.48 -15.66 -11.69
C ARG A 152 -3.69 -14.85 -10.40
N ASP A 153 -4.15 -13.63 -10.54
CA ASP A 153 -4.33 -12.70 -9.44
C ASP A 153 -5.80 -12.37 -9.22
N ASP A 154 -6.07 -11.84 -8.04
CA ASP A 154 -7.33 -11.24 -7.66
C ASP A 154 -7.16 -9.73 -7.45
N VAL A 155 -8.20 -8.99 -7.75
CA VAL A 155 -8.32 -7.57 -7.39
C VAL A 155 -9.09 -7.45 -6.09
N MET A 156 -8.56 -6.72 -5.14
CA MET A 156 -9.27 -6.33 -3.91
C MET A 156 -9.44 -4.83 -3.87
N LEU A 157 -10.69 -4.37 -3.88
CA LEU A 157 -11.05 -2.96 -3.70
C LEU A 157 -11.53 -2.74 -2.26
N THR A 158 -11.02 -1.68 -1.62
CA THR A 158 -11.43 -1.32 -0.25
C THR A 158 -11.96 0.11 -0.24
N THR A 159 -13.03 0.35 0.53
CA THR A 159 -13.70 1.64 0.61
C THR A 159 -13.38 2.38 1.91
N ALA A 160 -13.57 3.69 1.92
CA ALA A 160 -13.37 4.53 3.08
C ALA A 160 -14.29 4.13 4.25
N LEU A 161 -15.54 3.77 3.98
CA LEU A 161 -16.50 3.35 5.00
C LEU A 161 -16.33 1.88 5.44
N GLY A 162 -15.26 1.21 5.00
CA GLY A 162 -14.87 -0.09 5.51
C GLY A 162 -15.49 -1.29 4.81
N GLN A 163 -15.98 -1.15 3.59
CA GLN A 163 -16.35 -2.28 2.74
C GLN A 163 -15.16 -2.72 1.89
N CYS A 164 -15.14 -3.98 1.48
CA CYS A 164 -14.19 -4.48 0.48
C CYS A 164 -14.82 -5.55 -0.41
N ILE A 165 -14.34 -5.67 -1.63
CA ILE A 165 -14.69 -6.74 -2.55
C ILE A 165 -13.42 -7.33 -3.14
N ARG A 166 -13.36 -8.66 -3.25
CA ARG A 166 -12.28 -9.39 -3.92
C ARG A 166 -12.86 -10.20 -5.06
N PHE A 167 -12.26 -10.09 -6.24
CA PHE A 167 -12.69 -10.82 -7.44
C PHE A 167 -11.48 -11.15 -8.33
N PRO A 168 -11.55 -12.23 -9.17
CA PRO A 168 -10.48 -12.58 -10.08
C PRO A 168 -10.18 -11.47 -11.08
N VAL A 169 -8.91 -11.28 -11.43
CA VAL A 169 -8.49 -10.34 -12.50
C VAL A 169 -9.22 -10.63 -13.80
N ASP A 170 -9.50 -11.92 -14.08
CA ASP A 170 -10.20 -12.35 -15.29
C ASP A 170 -11.67 -11.93 -15.38
N ASP A 171 -12.30 -11.55 -14.28
CA ASP A 171 -13.61 -10.91 -14.29
C ASP A 171 -13.59 -9.56 -15.04
N VAL A 172 -12.40 -8.98 -15.25
CA VAL A 172 -12.19 -7.75 -15.99
C VAL A 172 -11.49 -8.09 -17.31
N ARG A 173 -12.22 -7.99 -18.41
CA ARG A 173 -11.64 -8.22 -19.75
C ARG A 173 -10.47 -7.28 -20.02
N VAL A 174 -9.50 -7.72 -20.81
CA VAL A 174 -8.46 -6.82 -21.34
C VAL A 174 -9.08 -5.87 -22.38
N PHE A 175 -8.93 -4.58 -22.17
CA PHE A 175 -9.40 -3.56 -23.10
C PHE A 175 -8.36 -3.31 -24.20
N ALA A 176 -8.76 -3.44 -25.45
CA ALA A 176 -7.87 -3.23 -26.59
C ALA A 176 -7.45 -1.76 -26.81
N GLY A 177 -8.21 -0.82 -26.26
CA GLY A 177 -7.94 0.61 -26.41
C GLY A 177 -7.96 1.34 -25.05
N ARG A 178 -7.46 2.57 -25.02
CA ARG A 178 -7.36 3.39 -23.80
C ARG A 178 -8.50 4.39 -23.64
N ASN A 179 -9.38 4.53 -24.65
CA ASN A 179 -10.41 5.54 -24.71
C ASN A 179 -11.77 5.08 -24.15
N SER A 180 -11.81 3.98 -23.39
CA SER A 180 -13.01 3.47 -22.73
C SER A 180 -12.93 3.70 -21.23
N ILE A 181 -14.09 3.67 -20.56
CA ILE A 181 -14.25 3.96 -19.15
C ILE A 181 -13.81 2.77 -18.29
N GLY A 182 -14.19 1.57 -18.62
CA GLY A 182 -14.00 0.38 -17.81
C GLY A 182 -15.32 -0.27 -17.42
N VAL A 183 -15.31 -1.01 -16.32
CA VAL A 183 -16.46 -1.73 -15.77
C VAL A 183 -16.57 -1.51 -14.27
N ARG A 184 -17.76 -1.69 -13.71
CA ARG A 184 -17.97 -1.58 -12.28
C ARG A 184 -17.20 -2.67 -11.52
N GLY A 185 -16.33 -2.29 -10.60
CA GLY A 185 -15.63 -3.18 -9.69
C GLY A 185 -16.41 -3.46 -8.41
N ILE A 186 -16.99 -2.42 -7.81
CA ILE A 186 -17.79 -2.49 -6.57
C ILE A 186 -19.03 -1.59 -6.70
N ASN A 187 -20.09 -1.92 -5.98
CA ASN A 187 -21.27 -1.07 -5.82
C ASN A 187 -21.14 -0.31 -4.49
N LEU A 188 -20.78 0.97 -4.58
CA LEU A 188 -20.56 1.84 -3.43
C LEU A 188 -21.87 2.21 -2.74
N GLY A 189 -21.83 2.35 -1.42
CA GLY A 189 -22.88 3.00 -0.66
C GLY A 189 -22.85 4.53 -0.82
N ASP A 190 -23.90 5.19 -0.34
CA ASP A 190 -24.00 6.66 -0.38
C ASP A 190 -22.85 7.31 0.40
N GLY A 191 -22.17 8.25 -0.24
CA GLY A 191 -21.03 8.98 0.34
C GLY A 191 -19.75 8.18 0.49
N ASP A 192 -19.72 6.89 0.07
CA ASP A 192 -18.52 6.08 0.12
C ASP A 192 -17.65 6.26 -1.14
N ARG A 193 -16.39 5.92 -1.02
CA ARG A 193 -15.40 5.97 -2.11
C ARG A 193 -14.36 4.87 -1.93
N ILE A 194 -13.74 4.46 -3.02
CA ILE A 194 -12.56 3.61 -2.97
C ILE A 194 -11.39 4.40 -2.37
N ILE A 195 -10.61 3.73 -1.51
CA ILE A 195 -9.38 4.27 -0.93
C ILE A 195 -8.16 3.43 -1.34
N SER A 196 -8.37 2.19 -1.77
CA SER A 196 -7.27 1.30 -2.12
C SER A 196 -7.73 0.23 -3.13
N MET A 197 -6.83 -0.12 -4.03
CA MET A 197 -6.85 -1.34 -4.83
C MET A 197 -5.59 -2.14 -4.50
N ALA A 198 -5.74 -3.42 -4.23
CA ALA A 198 -4.66 -4.36 -4.00
C ALA A 198 -4.75 -5.52 -5.00
N ILE A 199 -3.60 -6.02 -5.42
CA ILE A 199 -3.48 -7.24 -6.22
C ILE A 199 -3.00 -8.35 -5.29
N LEU A 200 -3.73 -9.45 -5.26
CA LEU A 200 -3.49 -10.62 -4.42
C LEU A 200 -3.37 -11.86 -5.31
N GLY A 201 -2.50 -12.80 -4.96
CA GLY A 201 -2.46 -14.08 -5.65
C GLY A 201 -3.80 -14.83 -5.52
N HIS A 202 -4.31 -15.35 -6.63
CA HIS A 202 -5.51 -16.18 -6.61
C HIS A 202 -5.22 -17.54 -5.98
N VAL A 203 -6.05 -17.94 -5.04
CA VAL A 203 -6.01 -19.26 -4.41
C VAL A 203 -7.40 -19.88 -4.49
N GLU A 204 -7.51 -20.95 -5.26
CA GLU A 204 -8.74 -21.71 -5.33
C GLU A 204 -8.90 -22.52 -4.04
N ALA A 205 -9.89 -22.15 -3.23
CA ALA A 205 -10.22 -22.82 -1.97
C ALA A 205 -11.71 -22.68 -1.68
N GLU A 206 -12.33 -23.80 -1.33
CA GLU A 206 -13.73 -23.82 -0.93
C GLU A 206 -13.95 -23.01 0.37
N PRO A 207 -15.15 -22.48 0.60
CA PRO A 207 -15.45 -21.71 1.82
C PRO A 207 -15.09 -22.44 3.12
N TRP A 208 -15.36 -23.75 3.17
CA TRP A 208 -15.06 -24.58 4.35
C TRP A 208 -13.54 -24.80 4.53
N GLU A 209 -12.76 -24.96 3.43
CA GLU A 209 -11.30 -25.08 3.49
C GLU A 209 -10.68 -23.82 4.10
N ARG A 210 -11.10 -22.63 3.64
CA ARG A 210 -10.63 -21.35 4.17
C ARG A 210 -10.95 -21.19 5.64
N ALA A 211 -12.17 -21.54 6.06
CA ALA A 211 -12.58 -21.48 7.47
C ALA A 211 -11.79 -22.45 8.35
N ALA A 212 -11.59 -23.69 7.89
CA ALA A 212 -10.79 -24.68 8.58
C ALA A 212 -9.32 -24.27 8.68
N TYR A 213 -8.78 -23.73 7.59
CA TYR A 213 -7.43 -23.18 7.55
C TYR A 213 -7.24 -22.05 8.58
N LEU A 214 -8.08 -21.02 8.53
CA LEU A 214 -8.00 -19.87 9.44
C LEU A 214 -8.10 -20.30 10.91
N LYS A 215 -8.99 -21.23 11.23
CA LYS A 215 -9.14 -21.77 12.59
C LYS A 215 -7.88 -22.49 13.07
N ARG A 216 -7.31 -23.35 12.22
CA ARG A 216 -6.10 -24.12 12.55
C ARG A 216 -4.87 -23.21 12.62
N ALA A 217 -4.66 -22.34 11.64
CA ALA A 217 -3.54 -21.41 11.59
C ALA A 217 -3.51 -20.45 12.81
N ALA A 218 -4.68 -20.01 13.25
CA ALA A 218 -4.81 -19.21 14.46
C ALA A 218 -4.47 -20.00 15.72
N ALA A 219 -4.85 -21.26 15.82
CA ALA A 219 -4.49 -22.13 16.95
C ALA A 219 -2.97 -22.37 17.02
N GLU A 220 -2.31 -22.60 15.85
CA GLU A 220 -0.85 -22.74 15.75
C GLU A 220 -0.12 -21.47 16.20
N ARG A 221 -0.57 -20.29 15.74
CA ARG A 221 0.01 -18.99 16.12
C ARG A 221 -0.09 -18.71 17.62
N ARG A 222 -1.25 -19.00 18.24
CA ARG A 222 -1.42 -18.88 19.70
C ARG A 222 -0.45 -19.77 20.47
N ALA A 223 -0.29 -21.01 20.04
CA ALA A 223 0.62 -21.95 20.67
C ALA A 223 2.08 -21.48 20.61
N THR A 224 2.46 -20.76 19.52
CA THR A 224 3.84 -20.31 19.30
C THR A 224 4.12 -18.95 19.95
N ASN A 225 3.20 -17.98 19.86
CA ASN A 225 3.46 -16.58 20.21
C ASN A 225 2.79 -16.13 21.51
N GLY A 226 1.89 -16.94 22.12
CA GLY A 226 1.18 -16.58 23.35
C GLY A 226 0.19 -15.42 23.21
N ASP A 227 -0.02 -14.91 21.99
CA ASP A 227 -0.95 -13.83 21.71
C ASP A 227 -2.39 -14.35 21.66
N GLU A 228 -3.27 -13.72 22.44
CA GLU A 228 -4.72 -13.89 22.32
C GLU A 228 -5.20 -13.21 21.02
N GLU A 229 -5.11 -13.92 19.89
CA GLU A 229 -5.81 -13.51 18.68
C GLU A 229 -7.31 -13.60 18.92
N GLU A 230 -7.99 -12.47 18.91
CA GLU A 230 -9.44 -12.41 18.86
C GLU A 230 -9.90 -12.85 17.46
N ILE A 231 -10.06 -14.17 17.26
CA ILE A 231 -10.69 -14.69 16.06
C ILE A 231 -12.20 -14.49 16.24
N ALA A 232 -12.67 -13.33 15.92
CA ALA A 232 -14.04 -13.19 15.50
C ALA A 232 -14.13 -13.84 14.10
N LEU A 233 -14.35 -15.15 14.05
CA LEU A 233 -14.90 -15.78 12.85
C LEU A 233 -16.24 -15.08 12.60
N VAL A 234 -16.22 -14.04 11.77
CA VAL A 234 -17.46 -13.34 11.39
C VAL A 234 -18.22 -14.29 10.48
N GLY A 235 -19.20 -14.95 11.10
CA GLY A 235 -20.12 -15.92 10.57
C GLY A 235 -20.44 -15.79 9.08
N GLU A 236 -19.79 -16.61 8.28
CA GLU A 236 -20.50 -17.38 7.29
C GLU A 236 -20.75 -18.73 7.98
N GLU A 237 -22.01 -19.18 8.07
CA GLU A 237 -22.33 -20.55 8.40
C GLU A 237 -21.67 -21.42 7.33
N VAL A 238 -20.44 -21.87 7.64
CA VAL A 238 -19.71 -22.74 6.73
C VAL A 238 -20.31 -24.12 6.95
N ALA A 239 -20.97 -24.64 5.94
CA ALA A 239 -21.42 -26.02 5.91
C ALA A 239 -20.25 -26.93 6.31
N ASP A 240 -20.52 -27.92 7.15
CA ASP A 240 -19.51 -28.88 7.62
C ASP A 240 -18.94 -29.62 6.42
N GLY A 241 -17.78 -29.15 5.91
CA GLY A 241 -17.16 -29.62 4.67
C GLY A 241 -16.12 -30.72 4.85
N GLY A 242 -15.90 -31.19 6.08
CA GLY A 242 -14.91 -32.20 6.39
C GLY A 242 -13.66 -31.69 7.11
N GLU A 243 -12.69 -32.55 7.28
CA GLU A 243 -11.41 -32.26 7.94
C GLU A 243 -10.36 -31.85 6.89
N LEU A 244 -9.74 -30.69 7.09
CA LEU A 244 -8.66 -30.20 6.21
C LEU A 244 -7.42 -31.09 6.39
N SER A 245 -6.96 -31.75 5.31
CA SER A 245 -5.75 -32.57 5.35
C SER A 245 -4.51 -31.73 5.69
N ASN A 246 -3.47 -32.38 6.24
CA ASN A 246 -2.21 -31.70 6.53
C ASN A 246 -1.55 -31.17 5.26
N GLU A 247 -1.57 -31.92 4.17
CA GLU A 247 -1.01 -31.49 2.88
C GLU A 247 -1.70 -30.24 2.35
N ARG A 248 -3.03 -30.23 2.38
CA ARG A 248 -3.81 -29.07 1.94
C ARG A 248 -3.61 -27.86 2.86
N PHE A 249 -3.47 -28.08 4.16
CA PHE A 249 -3.14 -27.03 5.10
C PHE A 249 -1.78 -26.38 4.79
N GLU A 250 -0.73 -27.18 4.56
CA GLU A 250 0.60 -26.64 4.23
C GLU A 250 0.61 -25.94 2.85
N GLU A 251 -0.16 -26.45 1.88
CA GLU A 251 -0.33 -25.76 0.59
C GLU A 251 -0.95 -24.37 0.75
N LEU A 252 -2.05 -24.27 1.52
CA LEU A 252 -2.70 -22.98 1.80
C LEU A 252 -1.79 -22.05 2.60
N LYS A 253 -1.04 -22.59 3.56
CA LYS A 253 -0.08 -21.84 4.38
C LYS A 253 1.05 -21.23 3.53
N ALA A 254 1.58 -21.96 2.57
CA ALA A 254 2.62 -21.47 1.67
C ALA A 254 2.14 -20.36 0.72
N ARG A 255 0.83 -20.26 0.51
CA ARG A 255 0.21 -19.25 -0.38
C ARG A 255 -0.55 -18.16 0.37
N GLU A 256 -0.54 -18.19 1.71
CA GLU A 256 -1.19 -17.17 2.52
C GLU A 256 -0.50 -15.83 2.33
N GLN A 257 -1.28 -14.82 2.05
CA GLN A 257 -0.85 -13.42 2.03
C GLN A 257 -1.56 -12.66 3.16
N PHE A 258 -0.98 -11.58 3.61
CA PHE A 258 -1.56 -10.73 4.64
C PHE A 258 -1.90 -9.36 4.08
N VAL A 259 -3.06 -8.86 4.47
CA VAL A 259 -3.53 -7.53 4.10
C VAL A 259 -3.46 -6.63 5.34
N LEU A 260 -2.71 -5.55 5.24
CA LEU A 260 -2.74 -4.47 6.21
C LEU A 260 -3.94 -3.58 5.94
N THR A 261 -4.68 -3.20 6.98
CA THR A 261 -5.69 -2.13 6.93
C THR A 261 -5.32 -1.07 7.95
N VAL A 262 -5.43 0.21 7.58
CA VAL A 262 -5.16 1.35 8.46
C VAL A 262 -6.27 2.38 8.36
N SER A 263 -6.67 2.96 9.49
CA SER A 263 -7.70 4.00 9.58
C SER A 263 -7.10 5.38 9.85
N GLU A 264 -7.89 6.43 9.63
CA GLU A 264 -7.47 7.84 9.77
C GLU A 264 -7.01 8.21 11.20
N LYS A 265 -7.47 7.48 12.23
CA LYS A 265 -7.04 7.71 13.61
C LYS A 265 -5.88 6.79 14.05
N GLY A 266 -5.16 6.23 13.07
CA GLY A 266 -3.94 5.47 13.30
C GLY A 266 -4.14 4.06 13.85
N PHE A 267 -5.37 3.51 13.81
CA PHE A 267 -5.61 2.10 14.10
C PHE A 267 -5.33 1.25 12.88
N GLY A 268 -4.81 0.05 13.09
CA GLY A 268 -4.61 -0.88 12.00
C GLY A 268 -4.36 -2.30 12.47
N LYS A 269 -4.37 -3.21 11.51
CA LYS A 269 -4.17 -4.65 11.71
C LYS A 269 -3.69 -5.31 10.44
N ARG A 270 -3.13 -6.50 10.59
CA ARG A 270 -2.92 -7.46 9.50
C ARG A 270 -4.08 -8.47 9.52
N SER A 271 -4.55 -8.87 8.37
CA SER A 271 -5.56 -9.95 8.26
C SER A 271 -5.14 -10.92 7.17
N SER A 272 -5.41 -12.21 7.37
CA SER A 272 -5.18 -13.21 6.34
C SER A 272 -5.98 -12.89 5.07
N SER A 273 -5.40 -13.08 3.91
CA SER A 273 -6.08 -12.93 2.62
C SER A 273 -7.27 -13.90 2.48
N TYR A 274 -7.26 -15.03 3.19
CA TYR A 274 -8.36 -16.00 3.22
C TYR A 274 -9.58 -15.50 3.98
N ASP A 275 -9.44 -14.47 4.81
CA ASP A 275 -10.57 -13.80 5.48
C ASP A 275 -11.42 -12.98 4.50
N PHE A 276 -10.85 -12.64 3.33
CA PHE A 276 -11.51 -11.90 2.26
C PHE A 276 -11.93 -12.85 1.13
N ARG A 277 -13.19 -13.30 1.17
CA ARG A 277 -13.71 -14.23 0.16
C ARG A 277 -13.67 -13.63 -1.25
N THR A 278 -13.38 -14.47 -2.22
CA THR A 278 -13.52 -14.12 -3.64
C THR A 278 -15.00 -14.19 -4.04
N SER A 279 -15.45 -13.22 -4.82
CA SER A 279 -16.83 -13.12 -5.34
C SER A 279 -16.81 -12.48 -6.73
N GLY A 280 -17.92 -12.48 -7.44
CA GLY A 280 -18.03 -11.70 -8.69
C GLY A 280 -17.92 -10.20 -8.42
N ARG A 281 -17.33 -9.44 -9.37
CA ARG A 281 -17.21 -7.97 -9.28
C ARG A 281 -18.57 -7.27 -9.31
N GLY A 282 -18.61 -6.02 -8.87
CA GLY A 282 -19.77 -5.14 -8.94
C GLY A 282 -20.80 -5.33 -7.84
N GLY A 283 -20.55 -6.24 -6.88
CA GLY A 283 -21.35 -6.41 -5.66
C GLY A 283 -21.04 -5.34 -4.60
N LYS A 284 -21.77 -5.38 -3.47
CA LYS A 284 -21.54 -4.49 -2.31
C LYS A 284 -20.30 -4.84 -1.50
N GLY A 285 -19.76 -6.07 -1.67
CA GLY A 285 -18.63 -6.55 -0.91
C GLY A 285 -18.97 -6.97 0.52
N ILE A 286 -17.93 -7.06 1.36
CA ILE A 286 -17.97 -7.47 2.77
C ILE A 286 -17.22 -6.43 3.62
N ARG A 287 -17.38 -6.49 4.96
CA ARG A 287 -16.66 -5.58 5.85
C ARG A 287 -15.16 -5.89 5.93
N ALA A 288 -14.32 -4.87 5.82
CA ALA A 288 -12.86 -4.92 5.99
C ALA A 288 -12.40 -4.44 7.37
N THR A 289 -13.29 -3.83 8.15
CA THR A 289 -13.03 -3.34 9.51
C THR A 289 -14.29 -3.40 10.35
N ASP A 290 -14.19 -3.13 11.64
CA ASP A 290 -15.37 -2.96 12.51
C ASP A 290 -16.06 -1.63 12.23
N THR A 291 -17.05 -1.66 11.35
CA THR A 291 -17.81 -0.47 10.94
C THR A 291 -18.67 0.11 12.08
N SER A 292 -18.90 -0.63 13.18
CA SER A 292 -19.59 -0.11 14.37
C SER A 292 -18.70 0.85 15.19
N LYS A 293 -17.39 0.81 14.97
CA LYS A 293 -16.37 1.62 15.65
C LYS A 293 -15.87 2.81 14.82
N THR A 294 -16.54 3.18 13.74
CA THR A 294 -16.11 4.28 12.86
C THR A 294 -15.88 5.60 13.61
N THR A 295 -16.68 5.91 14.62
CA THR A 295 -16.45 7.10 15.48
C THR A 295 -15.14 7.03 16.29
N GLU A 296 -14.73 5.82 16.67
CA GLU A 296 -13.50 5.57 17.45
C GLU A 296 -12.26 5.55 16.56
N ILE A 297 -12.30 4.81 15.45
CA ILE A 297 -11.13 4.56 14.59
C ILE A 297 -11.05 5.48 13.38
N GLY A 298 -12.14 6.13 13.00
CA GLY A 298 -12.26 6.90 11.76
C GLY A 298 -12.50 6.01 10.53
N VAL A 299 -12.46 6.62 9.35
CA VAL A 299 -12.57 5.91 8.08
C VAL A 299 -11.26 5.20 7.72
N LEU A 300 -11.32 4.19 6.85
CA LEU A 300 -10.11 3.56 6.32
C LEU A 300 -9.38 4.50 5.37
N VAL A 301 -8.05 4.46 5.41
CA VAL A 301 -7.16 5.25 4.54
C VAL A 301 -6.25 4.37 3.69
N ALA A 302 -6.00 3.13 4.10
CA ALA A 302 -5.17 2.18 3.35
C ALA A 302 -5.60 0.74 3.56
N ALA A 303 -5.46 -0.08 2.51
CA ALA A 303 -5.56 -1.53 2.54
C ALA A 303 -4.71 -2.13 1.41
N PHE A 304 -3.63 -2.83 1.75
CA PHE A 304 -2.72 -3.41 0.76
C PHE A 304 -1.99 -4.65 1.31
N PRO A 305 -1.50 -5.54 0.43
CA PRO A 305 -0.75 -6.72 0.84
C PRO A 305 0.62 -6.34 1.41
N ILE A 306 1.04 -7.09 2.44
CA ILE A 306 2.32 -6.93 3.14
C ILE A 306 2.97 -8.26 3.38
N GLU A 307 4.29 -8.23 3.56
CA GLU A 307 5.14 -9.35 3.97
C GLU A 307 5.72 -9.12 5.37
N ASP A 308 6.16 -10.18 6.06
CA ASP A 308 6.62 -10.09 7.45
C ASP A 308 7.85 -9.20 7.63
N ASN A 309 8.70 -9.12 6.60
CA ASN A 309 9.91 -8.27 6.60
C ASN A 309 9.66 -6.84 6.16
N ASP A 310 8.43 -6.51 5.76
CA ASP A 310 8.09 -5.16 5.34
C ASP A 310 8.10 -4.18 6.50
N GLN A 311 8.26 -2.93 6.13
CA GLN A 311 8.00 -1.79 6.98
C GLN A 311 6.94 -0.91 6.33
N ILE A 312 6.24 -0.15 7.13
CA ILE A 312 5.25 0.82 6.64
C ILE A 312 5.63 2.21 7.08
N MET A 313 5.35 3.16 6.22
CA MET A 313 5.47 4.57 6.52
C MET A 313 4.08 5.19 6.53
N LEU A 314 3.72 5.80 7.66
CA LEU A 314 2.46 6.50 7.83
C LEU A 314 2.74 8.00 7.89
N VAL A 315 1.86 8.77 7.26
CA VAL A 315 1.91 10.23 7.24
C VAL A 315 0.59 10.79 7.74
N SER A 316 0.65 11.81 8.59
CA SER A 316 -0.52 12.55 9.06
C SER A 316 -0.70 13.87 8.30
N ASP A 317 -1.91 14.45 8.37
CA ASP A 317 -2.21 15.78 7.86
C ASP A 317 -1.47 16.90 8.62
N GLY A 318 -1.06 16.63 9.89
CA GLY A 318 -0.15 17.49 10.63
C GLY A 318 1.32 17.42 10.17
N GLY A 319 1.62 16.66 9.11
CA GLY A 319 2.98 16.51 8.57
C GLY A 319 3.88 15.60 9.39
N GLN A 320 3.36 14.88 10.37
CA GLN A 320 4.13 13.87 11.12
C GLN A 320 4.28 12.61 10.28
N LEU A 321 5.43 11.98 10.43
CA LEU A 321 5.79 10.77 9.70
C LEU A 321 6.38 9.73 10.65
N ILE A 322 5.86 8.50 10.58
CA ILE A 322 6.38 7.35 11.34
C ILE A 322 6.69 6.19 10.42
N ARG A 323 7.79 5.49 10.69
CA ARG A 323 8.17 4.23 10.05
C ARG A 323 8.06 3.10 11.07
N VAL A 324 7.27 2.07 10.77
CA VAL A 324 6.96 0.98 11.69
C VAL A 324 7.20 -0.37 10.98
N PRO A 325 7.94 -1.30 11.61
CA PRO A 325 8.07 -2.66 11.08
C PRO A 325 6.73 -3.41 11.21
N ILE A 326 6.41 -4.21 10.19
CA ILE A 326 5.12 -4.87 10.07
C ILE A 326 4.89 -5.96 11.13
N ASN A 327 5.96 -6.62 11.58
CA ASN A 327 5.89 -7.63 12.64
C ASN A 327 5.37 -7.09 13.98
N GLY A 328 5.45 -5.78 14.22
CA GLY A 328 4.84 -5.10 15.36
C GLY A 328 3.33 -4.86 15.25
N VAL A 329 2.73 -5.08 14.06
CA VAL A 329 1.29 -4.90 13.83
C VAL A 329 0.56 -6.21 14.08
N ARG A 330 -0.47 -6.18 14.92
CA ARG A 330 -1.23 -7.37 15.31
C ARG A 330 -1.92 -8.03 14.10
N LEU A 331 -1.87 -9.36 14.06
CA LEU A 331 -2.70 -10.16 13.17
C LEU A 331 -4.10 -10.32 13.81
N ALA A 332 -5.15 -10.02 13.07
CA ALA A 332 -6.54 -10.07 13.54
C ALA A 332 -7.52 -10.26 12.38
N SER A 333 -8.73 -10.74 12.68
CA SER A 333 -9.79 -10.89 11.67
C SER A 333 -10.15 -9.56 11.01
N ARG A 334 -10.56 -9.64 9.73
CA ARG A 334 -10.92 -8.46 8.89
C ARG A 334 -11.96 -7.53 9.53
N ALA A 335 -12.90 -8.06 10.33
CA ALA A 335 -13.99 -7.28 10.91
C ALA A 335 -13.66 -6.63 12.27
N THR A 336 -12.43 -6.72 12.75
CA THR A 336 -11.98 -6.06 13.99
C THR A 336 -11.47 -4.66 13.75
N LYS A 337 -11.38 -3.83 14.80
CA LYS A 337 -10.84 -2.47 14.73
C LYS A 337 -9.31 -2.40 14.62
N GLY A 338 -8.63 -3.49 15.04
CA GLY A 338 -7.16 -3.51 15.14
C GLY A 338 -6.59 -2.83 16.38
N VAL A 339 -5.32 -2.46 16.31
CA VAL A 339 -4.54 -1.81 17.39
C VAL A 339 -4.01 -0.46 16.93
N THR A 340 -3.62 0.41 17.89
CA THR A 340 -2.97 1.67 17.55
C THR A 340 -1.59 1.43 16.97
N ILE A 341 -1.39 1.83 15.73
CA ILE A 341 -0.09 1.80 15.02
C ILE A 341 0.59 3.16 15.14
N PHE A 342 -0.19 4.23 14.96
CA PHE A 342 0.28 5.62 15.02
C PHE A 342 -0.58 6.43 15.97
N SER A 343 0.03 7.00 17.03
CA SER A 343 -0.66 7.91 17.93
C SER A 343 -0.60 9.32 17.36
N THR A 344 -1.68 9.71 16.69
CA THR A 344 -1.87 11.07 16.15
C THR A 344 -2.22 12.06 17.26
N ALA A 345 -1.94 13.35 17.06
CA ALA A 345 -2.39 14.41 17.96
C ALA A 345 -3.93 14.56 17.91
N LYS A 346 -4.49 15.37 18.80
CA LYS A 346 -5.92 15.67 18.77
C LYS A 346 -6.26 16.35 17.44
N ASP A 347 -7.30 15.85 16.78
CA ASP A 347 -7.79 16.30 15.47
C ASP A 347 -6.84 16.03 14.27
N GLU A 348 -5.69 15.39 14.51
CA GLU A 348 -4.76 14.96 13.47
C GLU A 348 -5.15 13.58 12.93
N LYS A 349 -5.00 13.39 11.61
CA LYS A 349 -5.42 12.18 10.89
C LYS A 349 -4.29 11.61 10.06
N VAL A 350 -4.22 10.29 10.00
CA VAL A 350 -3.39 9.60 9.00
C VAL A 350 -4.03 9.81 7.62
N VAL A 351 -3.23 10.21 6.65
CA VAL A 351 -3.68 10.53 5.28
C VAL A 351 -3.00 9.71 4.20
N SER A 352 -1.84 9.10 4.52
CA SER A 352 -1.12 8.20 3.61
C SER A 352 -0.43 7.10 4.40
N VAL A 353 -0.43 5.90 3.82
CA VAL A 353 0.31 4.74 4.32
C VAL A 353 0.93 4.04 3.13
N GLU A 354 2.24 3.81 3.19
CA GLU A 354 2.98 3.17 2.11
C GLU A 354 3.86 2.04 2.63
N ARG A 355 3.98 0.99 1.84
CA ARG A 355 4.86 -0.14 2.08
C ARG A 355 6.30 0.24 1.71
N ILE A 356 7.23 -0.14 2.57
CA ILE A 356 8.66 -0.10 2.32
C ILE A 356 9.17 -1.53 2.39
N SER A 357 9.49 -2.11 1.24
CA SER A 357 10.22 -3.37 1.18
C SER A 357 11.71 -3.03 1.26
N GLU A 358 12.41 -3.53 2.26
CA GLU A 358 13.88 -3.47 2.26
C GLU A 358 14.38 -4.60 1.36
N PRO A 359 15.30 -4.34 0.41
CA PRO A 359 16.03 -5.42 -0.22
C PRO A 359 16.78 -6.17 0.89
N GLU A 360 16.80 -7.50 0.83
CA GLU A 360 17.65 -8.32 1.68
C GLU A 360 19.09 -7.81 1.49
N THR A 361 19.59 -7.05 2.45
CA THR A 361 21.01 -6.77 2.55
C THR A 361 21.61 -8.04 3.14
N ASP A 362 22.42 -8.73 2.34
CA ASP A 362 23.40 -9.68 2.87
C ASP A 362 24.14 -8.94 3.99
N GLU A 363 23.95 -9.35 5.23
CA GLU A 363 24.69 -8.85 6.37
C GLU A 363 26.15 -9.29 6.19
N GLU A 364 26.94 -8.52 5.44
CA GLU A 364 28.38 -8.53 5.64
C GLU A 364 28.62 -7.88 6.99
N GLU A 365 29.00 -8.71 7.96
CA GLU A 365 29.50 -8.33 9.26
C GLU A 365 30.63 -7.30 9.11
N GLY A 366 30.25 -6.02 9.23
CA GLY A 366 31.21 -4.94 9.37
C GLY A 366 31.73 -4.94 10.81
N GLU A 367 32.89 -5.55 11.05
CA GLU A 367 33.71 -5.34 12.27
C GLU A 367 33.82 -3.83 12.54
N GLU A 368 33.21 -3.39 13.64
CA GLU A 368 33.48 -2.05 14.19
C GLU A 368 34.97 -2.00 14.58
N ALA A 369 35.79 -1.36 13.77
CA ALA A 369 37.12 -0.98 14.15
C ALA A 369 37.04 0.04 15.33
N VAL A 370 37.33 -0.44 16.51
CA VAL A 370 37.55 0.38 17.71
C VAL A 370 38.74 1.29 17.42
N ILE A 371 38.48 2.55 17.14
CA ILE A 371 39.53 3.57 17.12
C ILE A 371 39.87 3.93 18.56
N GLU A 372 40.94 3.34 19.05
CA GLU A 372 41.58 3.69 20.31
C GLU A 372 42.18 5.10 20.19
N ASN A 373 41.57 6.07 20.81
CA ASN A 373 42.09 7.43 20.93
C ASN A 373 43.31 7.44 21.85
N GLY A 374 44.49 7.33 21.30
CA GLY A 374 45.74 7.64 21.96
C GLY A 374 45.83 9.14 22.28
N ALA A 375 45.91 9.47 23.57
CA ALA A 375 46.18 10.81 24.03
C ALA A 375 47.61 11.25 23.65
N PRO A 376 47.86 12.50 23.28
CA PRO A 376 49.22 12.98 23.02
C PRO A 376 49.98 13.17 24.32
N GLU A 377 51.11 12.47 24.48
CA GLU A 377 52.12 12.74 25.50
C GLU A 377 52.76 14.11 25.25
N THR A 378 52.75 14.93 26.30
CA THR A 378 53.52 16.19 26.38
C THR A 378 55.00 15.87 26.66
N PRO A 379 55.97 16.40 25.92
CA PRO A 379 57.36 16.27 26.28
C PRO A 379 57.72 17.28 27.41
N ALA A 380 58.28 16.73 28.47
CA ALA A 380 58.86 17.50 29.57
C ALA A 380 60.06 18.31 29.10
N GLY A 381 60.12 19.53 29.59
CA GLY A 381 61.26 20.43 29.39
C GLY A 381 62.54 19.92 30.02
N SER A 382 63.65 20.21 29.37
CA SER A 382 64.98 20.24 29.98
C SER A 382 65.46 21.66 30.03
N GLU A 383 65.74 22.10 31.28
CA GLU A 383 66.56 23.24 31.56
C GLU A 383 67.97 23.06 30.99
N ASP A 384 68.47 24.08 30.25
CA ASP A 384 69.71 24.82 30.49
C ASP A 384 69.75 26.08 29.64
#